data_96499f097da642647c55d9ceb27183f4
#
_entry.id   96499f097da642647c55d9ceb27183f4
#
_cell.length_a   1.000
_cell.length_b   1.000
_cell.length_c   1.000
_cell.angle_alpha   90.00
_cell.angle_beta   90.00
_cell.angle_gamma   90.00
#
_symmetry.space_group_name_H-M   'P 1'
#
loop_
_entity.id
_entity.type
_entity.pdbx_description
1 polymer ?
#
loop_
_entity_poly.entity_id
_entity_poly.type
_entity_poly.pdbx_seq_one_letter_code
_entity_poly.pdbx_strand_id
1 'polypeptide(L)'
;NYPSTSTNVKITVGNRTITATMEDNAAAQDFLSRLPLEVTLNDYNNITEKIFYPSPALTTAGVPRGCAPVPGDITIYVPWNNVAIFCKSGSQSNDLIKIGRIDGNGIDALNVPGNVAVKFERQ
;
A
#
# COMPACT_ATOMS: atom_id res chain seq x y z
N ASN A 1 2.88 -26.49 -0.79
CA ASN A 1 2.58 -25.97 -0.81
C ASN A 1 2.12 -25.31 -0.73
N TYR A 2 2.11 -25.09 -0.60
CA TYR A 2 1.56 -24.40 -0.32
C TYR A 2 1.37 -23.45 -0.72
N PRO A 3 0.93 -23.59 -0.83
CA PRO A 3 0.57 -22.54 -1.31
C PRO A 3 0.88 -21.37 -1.07
N SER A 4 1.16 -21.73 -1.23
CA SER A 4 1.27 -20.76 -0.91
C SER A 4 0.76 -19.63 -0.93
N THR A 5 0.91 -19.19 -0.51
CA THR A 5 0.40 -17.89 -0.26
C THR A 5 0.69 -16.96 -1.40
N SER A 6 -0.34 -16.57 -2.09
CA SER A 6 -0.21 -15.54 -3.09
C SER A 6 0.16 -14.22 -2.42
N THR A 7 1.17 -13.52 -2.95
CA THR A 7 1.50 -12.16 -2.55
C THR A 7 0.77 -11.12 -3.40
N ASN A 8 -0.10 -11.56 -4.29
CA ASN A 8 -0.82 -10.66 -5.18
C ASN A 8 -2.12 -10.20 -4.54
N VAL A 9 -2.43 -8.93 -4.75
CA VAL A 9 -3.60 -8.27 -4.20
C VAL A 9 -4.39 -7.65 -5.34
N LYS A 10 -5.71 -7.83 -5.30
CA LYS A 10 -6.62 -7.13 -6.22
C LYS A 10 -7.12 -5.88 -5.50
N ILE A 11 -7.06 -4.76 -6.19
CA ILE A 11 -7.53 -3.47 -5.67
C ILE A 11 -8.65 -2.98 -6.57
N THR A 12 -9.84 -2.84 -6.03
CA THR A 12 -10.99 -2.32 -6.76
C THR A 12 -11.13 -0.83 -6.45
N VAL A 13 -11.11 -0.01 -7.50
CA VAL A 13 -11.22 1.45 -7.40
C VAL A 13 -12.38 1.87 -8.30
N GLY A 14 -13.56 2.08 -7.67
CA GLY A 14 -14.78 2.33 -8.45
C GLY A 14 -15.10 1.13 -9.34
N ASN A 15 -15.14 1.36 -10.66
CA ASN A 15 -15.36 0.28 -11.62
C ASN A 15 -14.06 -0.22 -12.27
N ARG A 16 -12.90 0.18 -11.74
CA ARG A 16 -11.60 -0.29 -12.22
C ARG A 16 -11.02 -1.31 -11.26
N THR A 17 -10.29 -2.26 -11.81
CA THR A 17 -9.57 -3.26 -11.03
C THR A 17 -8.10 -3.17 -11.39
N ILE A 18 -7.26 -3.00 -10.37
CA ILE A 18 -5.81 -3.01 -10.52
C ILE A 18 -5.23 -4.05 -9.57
N THR A 19 -3.97 -4.38 -9.75
CA THR A 19 -3.32 -5.40 -8.94
C THR A 19 -2.04 -4.85 -8.32
N ALA A 20 -1.60 -5.51 -7.26
CA ALA A 20 -0.35 -5.19 -6.59
C ALA A 20 0.36 -6.48 -6.20
N THR A 21 1.67 -6.40 -6.09
CA THR A 21 2.51 -7.48 -5.60
C THR A 21 3.11 -7.03 -4.28
N MET A 22 2.89 -7.83 -3.23
CA MET A 22 3.37 -7.49 -1.90
C MET A 22 4.75 -8.07 -1.66
N GLU A 23 5.51 -7.39 -0.78
CA GLU A 23 6.81 -7.89 -0.34
C GLU A 23 6.65 -9.09 0.59
N ASP A 24 7.73 -9.83 0.77
CA ASP A 24 7.75 -10.95 1.72
C ASP A 24 8.39 -10.49 3.02
N ASN A 25 7.66 -9.70 3.77
CA ASN A 25 8.08 -9.28 5.11
C ASN A 25 6.89 -9.30 6.06
N ALA A 26 7.17 -9.17 7.35
CA ALA A 26 6.13 -9.30 8.37
C ALA A 26 5.03 -8.26 8.24
N ALA A 27 5.39 -7.03 7.85
CA ALA A 27 4.39 -5.97 7.68
C ALA A 27 3.46 -6.25 6.51
N ALA A 28 4.02 -6.71 5.38
CA ALA A 28 3.22 -7.08 4.22
C ALA A 28 2.31 -8.26 4.53
N GLN A 29 2.81 -9.25 5.26
CA GLN A 29 2.01 -10.42 5.65
C GLN A 29 0.89 -10.03 6.59
N ASP A 30 1.14 -9.11 7.51
CA ASP A 30 0.09 -8.59 8.39
C ASP A 30 -1.00 -7.91 7.57
N PHE A 31 -0.63 -7.08 6.60
CA PHE A 31 -1.61 -6.47 5.70
C PHE A 31 -2.42 -7.53 4.97
N LEU A 32 -1.76 -8.53 4.40
CA LEU A 32 -2.43 -9.61 3.67
C LEU A 32 -3.42 -10.37 4.55
N SER A 33 -3.09 -10.53 5.82
CA SER A 33 -3.94 -11.28 6.76
C SER A 33 -5.27 -10.58 7.05
N ARG A 34 -5.36 -9.28 6.76
CA ARG A 34 -6.57 -8.48 7.03
C ARG A 34 -7.52 -8.39 5.85
N LEU A 35 -7.15 -8.96 4.72
CA LEU A 35 -7.98 -8.89 3.52
C LEU A 35 -9.13 -9.87 3.59
N PRO A 36 -10.30 -9.56 3.06
CA PRO A 36 -10.62 -8.33 2.31
C PRO A 36 -10.77 -7.12 3.23
N LEU A 37 -10.43 -5.95 2.70
CA LEU A 37 -10.43 -4.72 3.48
C LEU A 37 -10.94 -3.58 2.59
N GLU A 38 -11.96 -2.86 3.08
CA GLU A 38 -12.48 -1.68 2.39
C GLU A 38 -12.10 -0.44 3.19
N VAL A 39 -11.49 0.51 2.53
CA VAL A 39 -11.05 1.77 3.16
C VAL A 39 -11.24 2.92 2.21
N THR A 40 -11.28 4.12 2.77
CA THR A 40 -11.18 5.35 1.99
C THR A 40 -9.76 5.87 2.11
N LEU A 41 -9.06 5.95 0.99
CA LEU A 41 -7.74 6.53 0.94
C LEU A 41 -7.85 8.04 0.94
N ASN A 42 -7.11 8.68 1.84
CA ASN A 42 -7.11 10.14 1.96
C ASN A 42 -5.97 10.72 1.13
N ASP A 43 -6.29 11.79 0.39
CA ASP A 43 -5.27 12.49 -0.38
C ASP A 43 -4.33 13.24 0.55
N TYR A 44 -3.03 13.05 0.36
CA TYR A 44 -2.02 13.70 1.18
C TYR A 44 -1.02 14.42 0.28
N ASN A 45 -0.70 15.65 0.64
CA ASN A 45 0.32 16.46 -0.01
C ASN A 45 0.07 16.59 -1.52
N ASN A 46 -1.16 16.93 -1.88
CA ASN A 46 -1.55 17.25 -3.26
C ASN A 46 -1.24 16.11 -4.24
N ILE A 47 -1.86 14.96 -3.99
CA ILE A 47 -1.73 13.75 -4.80
C ILE A 47 -0.33 13.11 -4.74
N THR A 48 0.48 13.46 -3.77
CA THR A 48 1.77 12.78 -3.61
C THR A 48 1.57 11.38 -3.07
N GLU A 49 0.65 11.20 -2.12
CA GLU A 49 0.36 9.92 -1.48
C GLU A 49 -1.14 9.77 -1.27
N LYS A 50 -1.59 8.51 -1.30
CA LYS A 50 -2.91 8.12 -0.83
C LYS A 50 -2.72 7.31 0.44
N ILE A 51 -3.31 7.76 1.55
CA ILE A 51 -3.02 7.18 2.86
C ILE A 51 -4.28 6.67 3.55
N PHE A 52 -4.10 5.66 4.39
CA PHE A 52 -5.12 5.27 5.36
C PHE A 52 -4.44 4.75 6.63
N TYR A 53 -5.18 4.74 7.72
CA TYR A 53 -4.67 4.32 9.04
C TYR A 53 -5.26 2.97 9.39
N PRO A 54 -4.49 1.88 9.24
CA PRO A 54 -4.98 0.56 9.64
C PRO A 54 -5.17 0.52 11.15
N SER A 55 -6.20 -0.20 11.59
CA SER A 55 -6.53 -0.32 13.01
C SER A 55 -6.75 -1.80 13.36
N PRO A 56 -5.89 -2.39 14.18
CA PRO A 56 -4.67 -1.82 14.77
C PRO A 56 -3.59 -1.56 13.72
N ALA A 57 -2.56 -0.81 14.10
CA ALA A 57 -1.44 -0.54 13.22
C ALA A 57 -0.79 -1.83 12.75
N LEU A 58 -0.25 -1.81 11.53
CA LEU A 58 0.49 -2.97 11.01
C LEU A 58 1.78 -3.17 11.80
N THR A 59 2.18 -4.43 11.95
CA THR A 59 3.43 -4.73 12.63
C THR A 59 4.62 -4.19 11.82
N THR A 60 5.58 -3.59 12.51
CA THR A 60 6.82 -3.11 11.91
C THR A 60 8.03 -3.69 12.63
N ALA A 61 7.81 -4.50 13.64
CA ALA A 61 8.90 -5.07 14.44
C ALA A 61 9.76 -6.00 13.58
N GLY A 62 11.07 -5.72 13.55
CA GLY A 62 12.02 -6.53 12.82
C GLY A 62 11.97 -6.36 11.31
N VAL A 63 11.17 -5.44 10.80
CA VAL A 63 11.08 -5.20 9.35
C VAL A 63 12.11 -4.13 8.97
N PRO A 64 12.95 -4.40 7.94
CA PRO A 64 13.92 -3.41 7.50
C PRO A 64 13.24 -2.11 7.07
N ARG A 65 13.85 -0.99 7.43
CA ARG A 65 13.33 0.35 7.12
C ARG A 65 14.19 1.01 6.06
N GLY A 66 13.56 1.89 5.31
CA GLY A 66 14.25 2.71 4.34
C GLY A 66 13.86 2.37 2.91
N CYS A 67 13.37 3.38 2.20
CA CYS A 67 13.15 3.26 0.76
C CYS A 67 13.08 4.66 0.15
N ALA A 68 13.34 4.71 -1.14
CA ALA A 68 13.11 5.90 -1.96
C ALA A 68 11.89 5.60 -2.82
N PRO A 69 10.69 6.02 -2.40
CA PRO A 69 9.48 5.57 -3.08
C PRO A 69 9.36 6.11 -4.49
N VAL A 70 8.79 5.28 -5.36
CA VAL A 70 8.45 5.65 -6.73
C VAL A 70 6.96 5.43 -6.93
N PRO A 71 6.34 6.00 -7.98
CA PRO A 71 4.91 5.82 -8.20
C PRO A 71 4.51 4.35 -8.18
N GLY A 72 3.48 4.04 -7.40
CA GLY A 72 2.99 2.67 -7.22
C GLY A 72 3.49 1.99 -5.96
N ASP A 73 4.51 2.52 -5.30
CA ASP A 73 5.02 1.90 -4.08
C ASP A 73 4.01 2.00 -2.95
N ILE A 74 3.79 0.87 -2.27
CA ILE A 74 2.92 0.78 -1.10
C ILE A 74 3.82 0.68 0.12
N THR A 75 3.70 1.65 1.02
CA THR A 75 4.61 1.79 2.15
C THR A 75 3.87 1.97 3.46
N ILE A 76 4.60 1.82 4.56
CA ILE A 76 4.17 2.27 5.88
C ILE A 76 5.04 3.46 6.26
N TYR A 77 4.41 4.57 6.63
CA TYR A 77 5.11 5.69 7.24
C TYR A 77 5.11 5.44 8.74
N VAL A 78 6.23 5.00 9.26
CA VAL A 78 6.32 4.46 10.62
C VAL A 78 5.95 5.49 11.70
N PRO A 79 6.38 6.77 11.62
CA PRO A 79 6.02 7.72 12.67
C PRO A 79 4.52 7.91 12.87
N TRP A 80 3.72 7.73 11.81
CA TRP A 80 2.26 7.88 11.89
C TRP A 80 1.52 6.55 11.85
N ASN A 81 2.23 5.44 11.60
CA ASN A 81 1.65 4.11 11.46
C ASN A 81 0.56 4.04 10.39
N ASN A 82 0.70 4.82 9.33
CA ASN A 82 -0.25 4.77 8.22
C ASN A 82 0.33 4.00 7.05
N VAL A 83 -0.58 3.54 6.18
CA VAL A 83 -0.18 3.00 4.88
C VAL A 83 -0.22 4.17 3.89
N ALA A 84 0.87 4.35 3.16
CA ALA A 84 1.00 5.42 2.18
C ALA A 84 1.32 4.80 0.82
N ILE A 85 0.41 5.01 -0.14
CA ILE A 85 0.59 4.56 -1.52
C ILE A 85 1.05 5.77 -2.33
N PHE A 86 2.24 5.69 -2.88
CA PHE A 86 2.84 6.84 -3.55
C PHE A 86 2.34 6.97 -4.97
N CYS A 87 1.85 8.15 -5.31
CA CYS A 87 1.48 8.51 -6.69
C CYS A 87 2.61 9.26 -7.38
N LYS A 88 3.56 9.78 -6.61
CA LYS A 88 4.74 10.51 -7.10
C LYS A 88 5.98 9.95 -6.41
N SER A 89 7.14 10.22 -6.99
CA SER A 89 8.40 9.80 -6.35
C SER A 89 8.67 10.65 -5.12
N GLY A 90 9.26 10.02 -4.11
CA GLY A 90 9.67 10.69 -2.88
C GLY A 90 11.15 10.50 -2.62
N SER A 91 11.66 11.21 -1.63
CA SER A 91 13.05 11.11 -1.22
C SER A 91 13.28 9.87 -0.38
N GLN A 92 14.51 9.37 -0.39
CA GLN A 92 14.91 8.28 0.50
C GLN A 92 14.60 8.65 1.95
N SER A 93 13.92 7.74 2.66
CA SER A 93 13.57 7.97 4.05
C SER A 93 13.66 6.67 4.83
N ASN A 94 14.30 6.72 6.00
CA ASN A 94 14.34 5.59 6.92
C ASN A 94 13.05 5.46 7.75
N ASP A 95 12.09 6.35 7.54
CA ASP A 95 10.78 6.26 8.18
C ASP A 95 9.77 5.49 7.33
N LEU A 96 10.19 5.02 6.15
CA LEU A 96 9.34 4.28 5.25
C LEU A 96 9.74 2.81 5.20
N ILE A 97 8.73 1.95 5.23
CA ILE A 97 8.89 0.52 4.99
C ILE A 97 8.09 0.18 3.74
N LYS A 98 8.76 -0.38 2.73
CA LYS A 98 8.05 -0.83 1.54
C LYS A 98 7.38 -2.16 1.83
N ILE A 99 6.07 -2.26 1.58
CA ILE A 99 5.32 -3.49 1.78
C ILE A 99 4.77 -4.06 0.47
N GLY A 100 4.83 -3.30 -0.62
CA GLY A 100 4.36 -3.80 -1.90
C GLY A 100 4.47 -2.75 -2.97
N ARG A 101 3.95 -3.10 -4.14
CA ARG A 101 3.95 -2.21 -5.30
C ARG A 101 2.77 -2.52 -6.21
N ILE A 102 2.11 -1.48 -6.69
CA ILE A 102 1.05 -1.62 -7.69
C ILE A 102 1.69 -1.99 -9.02
N ASP A 103 1.14 -3.00 -9.67
CA ASP A 103 1.67 -3.54 -10.92
C ASP A 103 1.38 -2.61 -12.09
N GLY A 104 2.32 -2.56 -13.04
CA GLY A 104 2.14 -1.84 -14.28
C GLY A 104 1.78 -0.38 -14.07
N ASN A 105 0.78 0.09 -14.78
CA ASN A 105 0.29 1.47 -14.70
C ASN A 105 -0.93 1.61 -13.80
N GLY A 106 -1.19 0.62 -12.92
CA GLY A 106 -2.36 0.65 -12.05
C GLY A 106 -2.45 1.87 -11.17
N ILE A 107 -1.31 2.49 -10.81
CA ILE A 107 -1.31 3.69 -9.98
C ILE A 107 -2.11 4.84 -10.61
N ASP A 108 -2.30 4.83 -11.92
CA ASP A 108 -3.09 5.87 -12.59
C ASP A 108 -4.52 5.94 -12.05
N ALA A 109 -5.05 4.82 -11.57
CA ALA A 109 -6.39 4.79 -10.97
C ALA A 109 -6.47 5.60 -9.67
N LEU A 110 -5.34 5.75 -8.97
CA LEU A 110 -5.26 6.49 -7.71
C LEU A 110 -4.69 7.90 -7.89
N ASN A 111 -4.12 8.19 -9.04
CA ASN A 111 -3.49 9.48 -9.30
C ASN A 111 -4.54 10.51 -9.70
N VAL A 112 -5.47 10.76 -8.78
CA VAL A 112 -6.59 11.68 -8.96
C VAL A 112 -6.73 12.53 -7.71
N PRO A 113 -7.26 13.76 -7.82
CA PRO A 113 -7.47 14.59 -6.63
C PRO A 113 -8.51 13.98 -5.69
N GLY A 114 -8.32 14.24 -4.40
CA GLY A 114 -9.31 13.91 -3.39
C GLY A 114 -9.21 12.49 -2.86
N ASN A 115 -10.18 12.16 -2.03
CA ASN A 115 -10.22 10.85 -1.38
C ASN A 115 -10.79 9.80 -2.32
N VAL A 116 -10.32 8.55 -2.15
CA VAL A 116 -10.68 7.45 -3.05
C VAL A 116 -11.08 6.25 -2.22
N ALA A 117 -12.29 5.72 -2.46
CA ALA A 117 -12.72 4.48 -1.82
C ALA A 117 -12.16 3.29 -2.58
N VAL A 118 -11.55 2.36 -1.86
CA VAL A 118 -10.94 1.18 -2.46
C VAL A 118 -11.27 -0.07 -1.67
N LYS A 119 -11.17 -1.22 -2.35
CA LYS A 119 -11.27 -2.53 -1.70
C LYS A 119 -10.04 -3.35 -2.05
N PHE A 120 -9.36 -3.85 -1.02
CA PHE A 120 -8.22 -4.74 -1.17
C PHE A 120 -8.68 -6.17 -0.94
N GLU A 121 -8.34 -7.07 -1.85
CA GLU A 121 -8.67 -8.49 -1.74
C GLU A 121 -7.47 -9.34 -2.14
N ARG A 122 -7.36 -10.53 -1.57
CA ARG A 122 -6.37 -11.50 -2.06
C ARG A 122 -6.74 -11.92 -3.47
N GLN A 123 -5.74 -12.05 -4.29
CA GLN A 123 -5.93 -12.49 -5.66
C GLN A 123 -5.67 -13.99 -5.80
#